data_7eb8853a81ecc0ea87429875ad07353b
#
_entry.id   7eb8853a81ecc0ea87429875ad07353b
#
_cell.length_a   1.000
_cell.length_b   1.000
_cell.length_c   1.000
_cell.angle_alpha   90.00
_cell.angle_beta   90.00
_cell.angle_gamma   90.00
#
_symmetry.space_group_name_H-M   'P 1'
#
loop_
_entity.id
_entity.type
_entity.pdbx_description
1 polymer ?
#
loop_
_entity_poly.entity_id
_entity_poly.type
_entity_poly.pdbx_seq_one_letter_code
_entity_poly.pdbx_strand_id
1 'polypeptide(L)'
;MIAGEVADGEVSPDLTSLLLRSASRAPAVLSAERLRLSCMCAHCKRARFDGRFPTQFPGIGIVAVGDLGYGLNIAFSDGHNRGIYPKSYLWELADI
;
A
#
# COMPACT_ATOMS: atom_id res chain seq x y z
N MET A 1 -14.11 -10.91 -16.90
CA MET A 1 -13.81 -10.61 -16.14
C MET A 1 -12.92 -9.71 -16.15
N ILE A 2 -12.81 -9.07 -15.79
CA ILE A 2 -12.07 -8.19 -15.91
C ILE A 2 -11.01 -8.35 -15.25
N ALA A 3 -10.80 -9.17 -15.08
CA ALA A 3 -9.78 -9.52 -14.51
C ALA A 3 -8.64 -8.74 -14.74
N GLY A 4 -8.32 -8.06 -15.26
CA GLY A 4 -7.10 -7.47 -15.52
C GLY A 4 -6.70 -6.33 -14.72
N GLU A 5 -7.43 -5.99 -13.73
CA GLU A 5 -7.10 -4.84 -13.03
C GLU A 5 -5.86 -5.02 -12.26
N VAL A 6 -5.82 -5.42 -11.07
CA VAL A 6 -4.63 -5.69 -10.34
C VAL A 6 -4.67 -7.17 -10.11
N ALA A 7 -3.77 -7.88 -10.72
CA ALA A 7 -3.72 -9.30 -10.53
C ALA A 7 -3.24 -9.62 -9.15
N ASP A 8 -2.16 -9.01 -8.71
CA ASP A 8 -1.66 -9.28 -7.38
C ASP A 8 -0.62 -8.24 -6.98
N GLY A 9 -0.19 -8.32 -5.73
CA GLY A 9 0.90 -7.52 -5.21
C GLY A 9 1.91 -8.45 -4.57
N GLU A 10 3.17 -8.21 -4.80
CA GLU A 10 4.24 -9.02 -4.26
C GLU A 10 5.24 -8.15 -3.51
N VAL A 11 5.57 -8.55 -2.28
CA VAL A 11 6.51 -7.80 -1.45
C VAL A 11 7.93 -8.18 -1.84
N SER A 12 8.80 -7.18 -1.94
CA SER A 12 10.20 -7.43 -2.26
C SER A 12 10.89 -8.22 -1.16
N PRO A 13 12.00 -8.92 -1.47
CA PRO A 13 12.70 -9.72 -0.45
C PRO A 13 13.16 -8.93 0.76
N ASP A 14 13.49 -7.64 0.59
CA ASP A 14 13.93 -6.80 1.70
C ASP A 14 12.76 -6.08 2.36
N LEU A 15 11.52 -6.39 1.96
CA LEU A 15 10.30 -5.86 2.54
C LEU A 15 10.09 -4.37 2.34
N THR A 16 10.85 -3.73 1.49
CA THR A 16 10.78 -2.27 1.35
C THR A 16 9.88 -1.79 0.24
N SER A 17 9.35 -2.70 -0.59
CA SER A 17 8.49 -2.28 -1.69
C SER A 17 7.45 -3.34 -2.04
N LEU A 18 6.42 -2.89 -2.74
CA LEU A 18 5.34 -3.74 -3.22
C LEU A 18 5.31 -3.64 -4.73
N LEU A 19 5.39 -4.78 -5.40
CA LEU A 19 5.27 -4.84 -6.85
C LEU A 19 3.84 -5.13 -7.23
N LEU A 20 3.24 -4.27 -8.04
CA LEU A 20 1.89 -4.46 -8.54
C LEU A 20 1.95 -5.05 -9.94
N ARG A 21 1.14 -6.05 -10.20
CA ARG A 21 1.03 -6.67 -11.51
C ARG A 21 -0.40 -6.66 -11.99
N SER A 22 -0.57 -6.46 -13.28
CA SER A 22 -1.87 -6.50 -13.91
C SER A 22 -1.72 -6.99 -15.33
N ALA A 23 -2.71 -7.69 -15.84
CA ALA A 23 -2.68 -8.16 -17.22
C ALA A 23 -2.79 -7.01 -18.22
N SER A 24 -3.34 -5.87 -17.81
CA SER A 24 -3.59 -4.77 -18.71
C SER A 24 -2.64 -3.58 -18.56
N ARG A 25 -1.70 -3.64 -17.63
CA ARG A 25 -0.79 -2.51 -17.37
C ARG A 25 0.60 -3.03 -17.10
N ALA A 26 1.60 -2.18 -17.34
CA ALA A 26 2.97 -2.51 -16.98
C ALA A 26 3.10 -2.61 -15.46
N PRO A 27 3.98 -3.46 -14.96
CA PRO A 27 4.17 -3.57 -13.51
C PRO A 27 4.64 -2.25 -12.91
N ALA A 28 4.27 -2.00 -11.66
CA ALA A 28 4.66 -0.80 -10.96
C ALA A 28 5.16 -1.17 -9.56
N VAL A 29 6.04 -0.34 -9.02
CA VAL A 29 6.64 -0.58 -7.70
C VAL A 29 6.29 0.59 -6.78
N LEU A 30 5.78 0.28 -5.59
CA LEU A 30 5.48 1.29 -4.58
C LEU A 30 6.33 1.01 -3.36
N SER A 31 7.01 2.02 -2.81
CA SER A 31 7.81 1.81 -1.62
C SER A 31 6.93 1.63 -0.39
N ALA A 32 7.43 0.92 0.60
CA ALA A 32 6.71 0.72 1.85
C ALA A 32 6.44 2.06 2.52
N GLU A 33 7.40 2.98 2.48
CA GLU A 33 7.23 4.29 3.07
C GLU A 33 6.11 5.06 2.40
N ARG A 34 6.06 5.03 1.08
CA ARG A 34 5.00 5.73 0.36
C ARG A 34 3.63 5.15 0.70
N LEU A 35 3.53 3.84 0.77
CA LEU A 35 2.28 3.20 1.13
C LEU A 35 1.87 3.57 2.55
N ARG A 36 2.82 3.58 3.48
CA ARG A 36 2.50 3.92 4.87
C ARG A 36 2.06 5.38 5.00
N LEU A 37 2.72 6.28 4.26
CA LEU A 37 2.34 7.69 4.25
C LEU A 37 0.98 7.92 3.61
N SER A 38 0.52 6.99 2.77
CA SER A 38 -0.73 7.12 2.05
C SER A 38 -1.87 6.33 2.67
N CYS A 39 -1.69 5.82 3.89
CA CYS A 39 -2.71 5.04 4.55
C CYS A 39 -3.95 5.89 4.82
N MET A 40 -5.12 5.37 4.48
CA MET A 40 -6.37 6.09 4.61
C MET A 40 -7.27 5.51 5.70
N CYS A 41 -6.72 4.75 6.64
CA CYS A 41 -7.53 4.25 7.75
C CYS A 41 -7.93 5.40 8.65
N ALA A 42 -8.95 5.18 9.48
CA ALA A 42 -9.48 6.24 10.33
C ALA A 42 -8.43 6.82 11.27
N HIS A 43 -7.56 5.96 11.81
CA HIS A 43 -6.50 6.42 12.71
C HIS A 43 -5.54 7.39 12.01
N CYS A 44 -5.10 7.02 10.79
CA CYS A 44 -4.17 7.88 10.05
C CYS A 44 -4.83 9.16 9.57
N LYS A 45 -6.09 9.08 9.16
CA LYS A 45 -6.82 10.29 8.77
C LYS A 45 -6.94 11.24 9.95
N ARG A 46 -7.23 10.72 11.14
CA ARG A 46 -7.35 11.55 12.32
C ARG A 46 -6.01 12.19 12.68
N ALA A 47 -4.93 11.42 12.59
CA ALA A 47 -3.60 11.95 12.89
C ALA A 47 -3.23 13.09 11.94
N ARG A 48 -3.58 12.97 10.65
CA ARG A 48 -3.33 14.04 9.69
C ARG A 48 -4.15 15.28 10.03
N PHE A 49 -5.41 15.07 10.38
CA PHE A 49 -6.30 16.18 10.74
C PHE A 49 -5.75 16.93 11.96
N ASP A 50 -5.19 16.21 12.92
CA ASP A 50 -4.66 16.81 14.14
C ASP A 50 -3.23 17.34 13.97
N GLY A 51 -2.65 17.20 12.80
CA GLY A 51 -1.29 17.68 12.56
C GLY A 51 -0.22 16.81 13.20
N ARG A 52 -0.54 15.57 13.56
CA ARG A 52 0.41 14.68 14.23
C ARG A 52 0.94 13.57 13.34
N PHE A 53 0.53 13.52 12.09
CA PHE A 53 0.95 12.45 11.20
C PHE A 53 2.39 12.70 10.75
N PRO A 54 3.26 11.69 10.83
CA PRO A 54 4.66 11.89 10.43
C PRO A 54 4.79 12.20 8.95
N THR A 55 5.89 12.85 8.58
CA THR A 55 6.17 13.15 7.18
C THR A 55 7.05 12.11 6.53
N GLN A 56 7.59 11.16 7.30
CA GLN A 56 8.40 10.09 6.77
C GLN A 56 8.38 8.89 7.72
N PHE A 57 8.69 7.72 7.17
CA PHE A 57 8.76 6.50 7.95
C PHE A 57 10.04 5.75 7.55
N PRO A 58 11.20 6.26 7.95
CA PRO A 58 12.46 5.63 7.55
C PRO A 58 12.55 4.21 8.11
N GLY A 59 13.01 3.30 7.28
CA GLY A 59 13.17 1.91 7.71
C GLY A 59 11.91 1.09 7.78
N ILE A 60 10.77 1.63 7.36
CA ILE A 60 9.52 0.89 7.42
C ILE A 60 9.55 -0.25 6.39
N GLY A 61 8.96 -1.38 6.74
CA GLY A 61 8.85 -2.51 5.83
C GLY A 61 7.43 -3.05 5.78
N ILE A 62 7.13 -3.86 4.77
CA ILE A 62 5.84 -4.50 4.62
C ILE A 62 6.01 -5.93 5.13
N VAL A 63 5.30 -6.28 6.19
CA VAL A 63 5.47 -7.61 6.80
C VAL A 63 4.38 -8.59 6.40
N ALA A 64 3.26 -8.13 5.88
CA ALA A 64 2.20 -9.01 5.41
C ALA A 64 1.28 -8.28 4.46
N VAL A 65 0.73 -9.01 3.49
CA VAL A 65 -0.24 -8.48 2.55
C VAL A 65 -1.36 -9.50 2.43
N GLY A 66 -2.59 -9.06 2.65
CA GLY A 66 -3.76 -9.90 2.47
C GLY A 66 -4.59 -9.39 1.31
N ASP A 67 -4.93 -10.26 0.37
CA ASP A 67 -5.75 -9.88 -0.78
C ASP A 67 -7.22 -10.03 -0.40
N LEU A 68 -7.95 -8.94 -0.42
CA LEU A 68 -9.36 -8.92 -0.07
C LEU A 68 -10.27 -8.97 -1.29
N GLY A 69 -9.69 -9.10 -2.47
CA GLY A 69 -10.46 -9.09 -3.72
C GLY A 69 -10.57 -7.70 -4.30
N TYR A 70 -11.09 -6.75 -3.54
CA TYR A 70 -11.23 -5.37 -4.01
C TYR A 70 -10.03 -4.52 -3.64
N GLY A 71 -9.18 -5.00 -2.79
CA GLY A 71 -8.02 -4.25 -2.34
C GLY A 71 -7.08 -5.12 -1.53
N LEU A 72 -6.00 -4.53 -1.05
CA LEU A 72 -5.01 -5.22 -0.25
C LEU A 72 -4.98 -4.63 1.16
N ASN A 73 -4.94 -5.53 2.16
CA ASN A 73 -4.69 -5.11 3.52
C ASN A 73 -3.18 -5.26 3.74
N ILE A 74 -2.51 -4.18 4.08
CA ILE A 74 -1.06 -4.16 4.21
C ILE A 74 -0.68 -3.93 5.65
N ALA A 75 0.17 -4.81 6.20
CA ALA A 75 0.69 -4.67 7.55
C ALA A 75 2.14 -4.25 7.47
N PHE A 76 2.52 -3.29 8.29
CA PHE A 76 3.84 -2.69 8.27
C PHE A 76 4.65 -3.05 9.51
N SER A 77 5.96 -2.89 9.40
CA SER A 77 6.88 -3.30 10.46
C SER A 77 6.74 -2.50 11.75
N ASP A 78 6.04 -1.36 11.72
CA ASP A 78 5.79 -0.58 12.91
C ASP A 78 4.56 -1.07 13.68
N GLY A 79 3.98 -2.18 13.26
CA GLY A 79 2.79 -2.74 13.91
C GLY A 79 1.47 -2.24 13.33
N HIS A 80 1.52 -1.31 12.37
CA HIS A 80 0.31 -0.78 11.77
C HIS A 80 -0.26 -1.78 10.77
N ASN A 81 -1.47 -2.25 10.98
CA ASN A 81 -2.07 -3.26 10.11
C ASN A 81 -3.51 -2.92 9.74
N ARG A 82 -3.90 -1.66 9.82
CA ARG A 82 -5.27 -1.25 9.55
C ARG A 82 -5.50 -0.73 8.14
N GLY A 83 -4.46 -0.58 7.36
CA GLY A 83 -4.58 0.03 6.04
C GLY A 83 -5.15 -0.94 5.03
N ILE A 84 -6.27 -0.55 4.40
CA ILE A 84 -6.83 -1.27 3.29
C ILE A 84 -6.68 -0.37 2.09
N TYR A 85 -6.02 -0.86 1.06
CA TYR A 85 -5.71 -0.09 -0.14
C TYR A 85 -6.51 -0.65 -1.30
N PRO A 86 -7.60 0.02 -1.73
CA PRO A 86 -8.34 -0.44 -2.90
C PRO A 86 -7.40 -0.53 -4.10
N LYS A 87 -7.65 -1.47 -4.99
CA LYS A 87 -6.73 -1.70 -6.11
C LYS A 87 -6.62 -0.46 -6.99
N SER A 88 -7.71 0.26 -7.21
CA SER A 88 -7.65 1.49 -7.98
C SER A 88 -6.78 2.54 -7.32
N TYR A 89 -6.85 2.62 -5.99
CA TYR A 89 -6.03 3.58 -5.25
C TYR A 89 -4.54 3.25 -5.36
N LEU A 90 -4.22 1.95 -5.32
CA LEU A 90 -2.82 1.55 -5.49
C LEU A 90 -2.28 1.99 -6.85
N TRP A 91 -3.07 1.83 -7.91
CA TRP A 91 -2.65 2.27 -9.23
C TRP A 91 -2.56 3.79 -9.34
N GLU A 92 -3.42 4.52 -8.62
CA GLU A 92 -3.31 5.97 -8.57
C GLU A 92 -2.00 6.40 -7.92
N LEU A 93 -1.61 5.72 -6.84
CA LEU A 93 -0.34 6.02 -6.18
C LEU A 93 0.84 5.73 -7.10
N ALA A 94 0.73 4.68 -7.91
CA ALA A 94 1.80 4.30 -8.82
C ALA A 94 1.96 5.31 -9.96
N ASP A 95 0.93 6.03 -10.29
CA ASP A 95 0.96 6.99 -11.39
C ASP A 95 1.50 8.37 -11.03
N ILE A 96 1.82 8.62 -9.80
CA ILE A 96 2.31 9.93 -9.36
C ILE A 96 3.79 10.09 -9.56
#